data_7d3c8e4c5bc6fb8bfa5af1cfccb85272
#
_entry.id   7d3c8e4c5bc6fb8bfa5af1cfccb85272
#
_cell.length_a   1.000
_cell.length_b   1.000
_cell.length_c   1.000
_cell.angle_alpha   90.00
_cell.angle_beta   90.00
_cell.angle_gamma   90.00
#
_symmetry.space_group_name_H-M   'P 1'
#
loop_
_entity.id
_entity.type
_entity.pdbx_description
1 polymer ?
#
loop_
_entity_poly.entity_id
_entity_poly.type
_entity_poly.pdbx_seq_one_letter_code
_entity_poly.pdbx_strand_id
1 'polypeptide(L)'
;MAWLTHRPIGLTHSESGSDGGYTLFSSVRGHHASIIDPQGQIVHQWHHPEGIQHVKLLANGHLLIQTLPPADAAGREKIGGSAGAMIELDAEGNTVWEHRDITQHHDYVRLDNGNTLYLAWELMPQAICAQVRGGHHHDDDPELMWGDVVREIDEAGELLHEWRSWEHLDFNEEVICPLESHKEWTHANSLEVMPNGDWLISLRLTSTVILVDAGSGDIKWRWGGSQAHNEHDLKRWGPAELSHQHNAQRPANGNILVFDNGCHRKRGPSYSRIVEINPETYEFVWSYSNPTVLAFYSFMVSGCQRLANGNTLITEGASGRLFEVTVDHQVVWEYISPWTIPSPFGPSPAVFRSYRIKADDPRLAGYALSAANYESLNTAIAAGVLQTEPDYHEPETQPTL
;
A
#
# COMPACT_ATOMS: atom_id res chain seq x y z
N MET A 1 21.34 1.56 -1.65
CA MET A 1 21.16 0.20 -2.22
C MET A 1 22.36 -0.74 -2.05
N ALA A 2 23.54 -0.26 -1.73
CA ALA A 2 24.67 -1.14 -1.34
C ALA A 2 24.41 -1.99 -0.07
N TRP A 3 23.38 -1.69 0.68
CA TRP A 3 23.01 -2.39 1.90
C TRP A 3 22.31 -3.73 1.68
N LEU A 4 21.62 -3.92 0.54
CA LEU A 4 20.79 -5.11 0.30
C LEU A 4 21.60 -6.41 0.15
N THR A 5 22.82 -6.34 -0.38
CA THR A 5 23.67 -7.52 -0.57
C THR A 5 24.36 -8.03 0.70
N HIS A 6 24.34 -7.24 1.78
CA HIS A 6 24.97 -7.58 3.07
C HIS A 6 24.02 -7.51 4.24
N ARG A 7 22.74 -7.18 4.00
CA ARG A 7 21.74 -7.08 5.05
C ARG A 7 21.22 -8.48 5.39
N PRO A 8 21.14 -8.85 6.67
CA PRO A 8 20.47 -10.08 7.07
C PRO A 8 19.03 -10.09 6.56
N ILE A 9 18.52 -11.25 6.19
CA ILE A 9 17.11 -11.49 5.83
C ILE A 9 16.43 -12.35 6.89
N GLY A 10 15.09 -12.43 6.83
CA GLY A 10 14.33 -13.12 7.87
C GLY A 10 14.23 -12.28 9.13
N LEU A 11 14.02 -12.92 10.27
CA LEU A 11 13.95 -12.25 11.57
C LEU A 11 15.34 -11.74 11.99
N THR A 12 15.47 -10.45 12.14
CA THR A 12 16.73 -9.77 12.50
C THR A 12 16.72 -9.24 13.93
N HIS A 13 15.53 -9.03 14.50
CA HIS A 13 15.36 -8.54 15.87
C HIS A 13 14.03 -9.01 16.46
N SER A 14 14.03 -9.41 17.76
CA SER A 14 12.82 -9.75 18.49
C SER A 14 13.07 -9.58 19.98
N GLU A 15 12.23 -8.79 20.64
CA GLU A 15 12.26 -8.54 22.08
C GLU A 15 10.89 -8.78 22.72
N SER A 16 10.91 -8.91 24.05
CA SER A 16 9.68 -8.91 24.84
C SER A 16 8.97 -7.56 24.68
N GLY A 17 7.68 -7.59 24.37
CA GLY A 17 6.89 -6.39 24.12
C GLY A 17 6.40 -6.25 22.68
N SER A 18 6.85 -7.13 21.76
CA SER A 18 6.20 -7.28 20.46
C SER A 18 4.79 -7.87 20.61
N ASP A 19 3.91 -7.60 19.65
CA ASP A 19 2.51 -8.08 19.65
C ASP A 19 2.41 -9.61 19.60
N GLY A 20 3.37 -10.27 18.93
CA GLY A 20 3.48 -11.73 18.89
C GLY A 20 2.50 -12.42 17.95
N GLY A 21 1.77 -11.68 17.12
CA GLY A 21 0.88 -12.22 16.09
C GLY A 21 1.60 -12.68 14.82
N TYR A 22 0.84 -13.29 13.92
CA TYR A 22 1.31 -13.62 12.57
C TYR A 22 1.41 -12.36 11.70
N THR A 23 2.26 -12.39 10.68
CA THR A 23 2.38 -11.27 9.73
C THR A 23 2.14 -11.76 8.31
N LEU A 24 1.11 -11.19 7.66
CA LEU A 24 0.79 -11.41 6.24
C LEU A 24 1.47 -10.33 5.40
N PHE A 25 2.13 -10.72 4.32
CA PHE A 25 2.70 -9.80 3.32
C PHE A 25 2.89 -10.47 1.97
N SER A 26 3.08 -9.67 0.91
CA SER A 26 3.48 -10.11 -0.43
C SER A 26 4.57 -9.19 -0.97
N SER A 27 5.45 -9.73 -1.83
CA SER A 27 6.40 -8.91 -2.58
C SER A 27 5.69 -8.19 -3.71
N VAL A 28 6.02 -6.93 -3.94
CA VAL A 28 5.52 -6.19 -5.10
C VAL A 28 5.96 -6.88 -6.37
N ARG A 29 5.00 -7.28 -7.24
CA ARG A 29 5.22 -8.02 -8.49
C ARG A 29 5.69 -9.46 -8.32
N GLY A 30 5.69 -10.00 -7.10
CA GLY A 30 5.97 -11.40 -6.85
C GLY A 30 4.76 -12.30 -7.10
N HIS A 31 4.98 -13.61 -6.95
CA HIS A 31 3.94 -14.63 -7.15
C HIS A 31 3.41 -15.20 -5.82
N HIS A 32 4.03 -14.85 -4.71
CA HIS A 32 3.69 -15.41 -3.41
C HIS A 32 3.15 -14.36 -2.43
N ALA A 33 2.15 -14.77 -1.66
CA ALA A 33 1.77 -14.14 -0.40
C ALA A 33 2.14 -15.07 0.73
N SER A 34 2.68 -14.55 1.83
CA SER A 34 3.21 -15.35 2.93
C SER A 34 2.63 -14.92 4.27
N ILE A 35 2.33 -15.89 5.12
CA ILE A 35 2.16 -15.68 6.57
C ILE A 35 3.42 -16.16 7.27
N ILE A 36 4.02 -15.32 8.09
CA ILE A 36 5.11 -15.67 9.00
C ILE A 36 4.64 -15.64 10.45
N ASP A 37 5.23 -16.50 11.26
CA ASP A 37 5.04 -16.50 12.70
C ASP A 37 5.90 -15.42 13.40
N PRO A 38 5.75 -15.21 14.73
CA PRO A 38 6.55 -14.24 15.47
C PRO A 38 8.07 -14.51 15.40
N GLN A 39 8.47 -15.75 15.12
CA GLN A 39 9.88 -16.17 14.96
C GLN A 39 10.37 -15.95 13.52
N GLY A 40 9.54 -15.36 12.65
CA GLY A 40 9.88 -15.05 11.25
C GLY A 40 9.93 -16.27 10.34
N GLN A 41 9.35 -17.40 10.77
CA GLN A 41 9.22 -18.59 9.93
C GLN A 41 7.98 -18.52 9.06
N ILE A 42 8.12 -18.87 7.79
CA ILE A 42 6.97 -19.06 6.91
C ILE A 42 6.14 -20.22 7.43
N VAL A 43 4.86 -19.98 7.69
CA VAL A 43 3.91 -20.98 8.20
C VAL A 43 2.76 -21.25 7.24
N HIS A 44 2.57 -20.37 6.25
CA HIS A 44 1.63 -20.53 5.15
C HIS A 44 2.02 -19.68 3.96
N GLN A 45 1.73 -20.16 2.74
CA GLN A 45 1.92 -19.43 1.49
C GLN A 45 0.80 -19.70 0.51
N TRP A 46 0.45 -18.67 -0.26
CA TRP A 46 -0.30 -18.77 -1.50
C TRP A 46 0.61 -18.43 -2.67
N HIS A 47 0.33 -19.03 -3.80
CA HIS A 47 0.96 -18.72 -5.07
C HIS A 47 -0.10 -18.38 -6.10
N HIS A 48 0.14 -17.35 -6.91
CA HIS A 48 -0.73 -17.02 -8.04
C HIS A 48 0.08 -16.76 -9.31
N PRO A 49 -0.25 -17.42 -10.44
CA PRO A 49 0.53 -17.33 -11.68
C PRO A 49 0.50 -15.94 -12.34
N GLU A 50 -0.55 -15.15 -12.10
CA GLU A 50 -0.65 -13.76 -12.59
C GLU A 50 0.07 -12.75 -11.68
N GLY A 51 0.90 -13.22 -10.75
CA GLY A 51 1.55 -12.39 -9.76
C GLY A 51 0.59 -11.83 -8.71
N ILE A 52 1.17 -11.22 -7.67
CA ILE A 52 0.43 -10.63 -6.55
C ILE A 52 0.96 -9.22 -6.31
N GLN A 53 0.10 -8.21 -6.45
CA GLN A 53 0.43 -6.82 -6.19
C GLN A 53 0.14 -6.44 -4.74
N HIS A 54 -1.05 -6.80 -4.24
CA HIS A 54 -1.53 -6.48 -2.91
C HIS A 54 -2.43 -7.60 -2.37
N VAL A 55 -2.48 -7.77 -1.06
CA VAL A 55 -3.23 -8.83 -0.38
C VAL A 55 -4.01 -8.30 0.81
N LYS A 56 -5.18 -8.87 1.08
CA LYS A 56 -5.97 -8.66 2.31
C LYS A 56 -6.61 -9.96 2.76
N LEU A 57 -6.52 -10.28 4.05
CA LEU A 57 -7.25 -11.40 4.64
C LEU A 57 -8.67 -10.94 4.95
N LEU A 58 -9.66 -11.59 4.35
CA LEU A 58 -11.08 -11.27 4.50
C LEU A 58 -11.66 -11.83 5.81
N ALA A 59 -12.86 -11.35 6.18
CA ALA A 59 -13.56 -11.79 7.40
C ALA A 59 -13.89 -13.29 7.41
N ASN A 60 -14.13 -13.90 6.23
CA ASN A 60 -14.36 -15.33 6.06
C ASN A 60 -13.07 -16.17 6.11
N GLY A 61 -11.92 -15.55 6.26
CA GLY A 61 -10.62 -16.22 6.27
C GLY A 61 -9.99 -16.40 4.88
N HIS A 62 -10.65 -16.07 3.79
CA HIS A 62 -10.05 -16.12 2.46
C HIS A 62 -9.06 -14.98 2.22
N LEU A 63 -8.12 -15.20 1.31
CA LEU A 63 -7.19 -14.16 0.87
C LEU A 63 -7.73 -13.48 -0.38
N LEU A 64 -7.98 -12.17 -0.32
CA LEU A 64 -8.27 -11.38 -1.51
C LEU A 64 -6.98 -10.74 -2.01
N ILE A 65 -6.59 -11.05 -3.24
CA ILE A 65 -5.39 -10.53 -3.89
C ILE A 65 -5.76 -9.57 -5.04
N GLN A 66 -4.90 -8.62 -5.31
CA GLN A 66 -4.83 -7.96 -6.61
C GLN A 66 -3.69 -8.58 -7.43
N THR A 67 -3.99 -8.98 -8.67
CA THR A 67 -2.96 -9.50 -9.60
C THR A 67 -2.24 -8.36 -10.31
N LEU A 68 -1.15 -8.68 -10.97
CA LEU A 68 -0.48 -7.74 -11.87
C LEU A 68 -1.32 -7.51 -13.14
N PRO A 69 -1.20 -6.34 -13.79
CA PRO A 69 -1.87 -6.11 -15.06
C PRO A 69 -1.26 -6.99 -16.14
N PRO A 70 -2.06 -7.46 -17.13
CA PRO A 70 -1.53 -8.17 -18.29
C PRO A 70 -0.44 -7.35 -19.01
N ALA A 71 0.54 -8.03 -19.58
CA ALA A 71 1.69 -7.41 -20.27
C ALA A 71 1.26 -6.47 -21.43
N ASP A 72 0.10 -6.70 -22.02
CA ASP A 72 -0.49 -5.94 -23.11
C ASP A 72 -1.48 -4.85 -22.65
N ALA A 73 -1.58 -4.60 -21.36
CA ALA A 73 -2.43 -3.55 -20.79
C ALA A 73 -1.93 -2.16 -21.26
N ALA A 74 -2.49 -1.68 -22.37
CA ALA A 74 -2.02 -0.51 -23.08
C ALA A 74 -1.94 0.76 -22.21
N GLY A 75 -0.72 1.33 -22.13
CA GLY A 75 -0.46 2.69 -21.61
C GLY A 75 -0.39 2.82 -20.10
N ARG A 76 -0.80 1.80 -19.33
CA ARG A 76 -0.84 1.84 -17.85
C ARG A 76 0.35 1.16 -17.18
N GLU A 77 1.09 0.36 -17.91
CA GLU A 77 2.33 -0.27 -17.44
C GLU A 77 3.37 0.75 -16.94
N LYS A 78 3.21 2.02 -17.34
CA LYS A 78 4.05 3.15 -16.90
C LYS A 78 3.54 3.86 -15.63
N ILE A 79 2.36 3.46 -15.11
CA ILE A 79 1.78 4.03 -13.90
C ILE A 79 1.95 3.02 -12.76
N GLY A 80 2.61 3.43 -11.69
CA GLY A 80 2.81 2.57 -10.51
C GLY A 80 1.49 2.17 -9.85
N GLY A 81 1.38 0.92 -9.38
CA GLY A 81 0.19 0.43 -8.68
C GLY A 81 -0.91 -0.19 -9.55
N SER A 82 -0.73 -0.22 -10.89
CA SER A 82 -1.66 -0.90 -11.80
C SER A 82 -1.89 -2.35 -11.41
N ALA A 83 -3.13 -2.83 -11.54
CA ALA A 83 -3.54 -4.20 -11.28
C ALA A 83 -4.40 -4.76 -12.43
N GLY A 84 -4.56 -6.09 -12.47
CA GLY A 84 -5.28 -6.79 -13.55
C GLY A 84 -6.61 -7.37 -13.11
N ALA A 85 -6.64 -7.99 -11.94
CA ALA A 85 -7.83 -8.63 -11.37
C ALA A 85 -7.81 -8.57 -9.84
N MET A 86 -8.98 -8.67 -9.23
CA MET A 86 -9.15 -9.07 -7.84
C MET A 86 -9.57 -10.53 -7.80
N ILE A 87 -8.85 -11.34 -7.04
CA ILE A 87 -9.09 -12.79 -6.94
C ILE A 87 -9.15 -13.19 -5.47
N GLU A 88 -10.22 -13.85 -5.09
CA GLU A 88 -10.38 -14.42 -3.75
C GLU A 88 -9.94 -15.88 -3.76
N LEU A 89 -9.01 -16.22 -2.88
CA LEU A 89 -8.42 -17.54 -2.72
C LEU A 89 -8.82 -18.13 -1.38
N ASP A 90 -9.15 -19.41 -1.36
CA ASP A 90 -9.29 -20.17 -0.12
C ASP A 90 -7.91 -20.46 0.52
N ALA A 91 -7.90 -21.19 1.65
CA ALA A 91 -6.67 -21.54 2.35
C ALA A 91 -5.73 -22.44 1.52
N GLU A 92 -6.27 -23.24 0.62
CA GLU A 92 -5.54 -24.13 -0.29
C GLU A 92 -5.04 -23.42 -1.55
N GLY A 93 -5.44 -22.15 -1.77
CA GLY A 93 -5.07 -21.36 -2.94
C GLY A 93 -5.98 -21.54 -4.15
N ASN A 94 -7.18 -22.19 -3.96
CA ASN A 94 -8.15 -22.28 -5.03
C ASN A 94 -8.92 -20.98 -5.19
N THR A 95 -9.14 -20.54 -6.43
CA THR A 95 -9.97 -19.38 -6.74
C THR A 95 -11.43 -19.64 -6.42
N VAL A 96 -12.02 -18.83 -5.56
CA VAL A 96 -13.45 -18.92 -5.18
C VAL A 96 -14.29 -17.77 -5.76
N TRP A 97 -13.64 -16.65 -6.08
CA TRP A 97 -14.25 -15.50 -6.74
C TRP A 97 -13.20 -14.71 -7.52
N GLU A 98 -13.59 -14.08 -8.62
CA GLU A 98 -12.73 -13.17 -9.36
C GLU A 98 -13.52 -12.03 -10.00
N HIS A 99 -12.89 -10.86 -10.10
CA HIS A 99 -13.35 -9.72 -10.90
C HIS A 99 -12.17 -9.14 -11.70
N ARG A 100 -12.36 -9.06 -13.03
CA ARG A 100 -11.34 -8.59 -13.96
C ARG A 100 -11.68 -7.20 -14.46
N ASP A 101 -10.91 -6.23 -14.03
CA ASP A 101 -10.94 -4.86 -14.52
C ASP A 101 -9.50 -4.35 -14.61
N ILE A 102 -9.00 -4.24 -15.82
CA ILE A 102 -7.63 -3.77 -16.07
C ILE A 102 -7.42 -2.29 -15.71
N THR A 103 -8.48 -1.56 -15.32
CA THR A 103 -8.37 -0.17 -14.86
C THR A 103 -8.11 -0.07 -13.35
N GLN A 104 -8.26 -1.15 -12.60
CA GLN A 104 -8.04 -1.14 -11.16
C GLN A 104 -6.59 -0.87 -10.78
N HIS A 105 -6.38 -0.30 -9.58
CA HIS A 105 -5.06 -0.02 -9.05
C HIS A 105 -5.06 0.01 -7.51
N HIS A 106 -3.90 -0.10 -6.91
CA HIS A 106 -3.51 0.11 -5.52
C HIS A 106 -4.37 -0.58 -4.47
N ASP A 107 -5.66 -0.22 -4.30
CA ASP A 107 -6.40 -0.63 -3.10
C ASP A 107 -7.86 -1.00 -3.38
N TYR A 108 -8.40 -1.85 -2.51
CA TYR A 108 -9.76 -2.38 -2.58
C TYR A 108 -10.26 -2.72 -1.17
N VAL A 109 -11.58 -2.80 -0.99
CA VAL A 109 -12.22 -3.20 0.27
C VAL A 109 -13.42 -4.09 -0.04
N ARG A 110 -13.45 -5.31 0.54
CA ARG A 110 -14.65 -6.13 0.59
C ARG A 110 -15.54 -5.62 1.72
N LEU A 111 -16.76 -5.26 1.41
CA LEU A 111 -17.76 -4.77 2.38
C LEU A 111 -18.49 -5.93 3.06
N ASP A 112 -19.08 -5.66 4.22
CA ASP A 112 -19.85 -6.67 4.98
C ASP A 112 -21.09 -7.20 4.22
N ASN A 113 -21.61 -6.42 3.26
CA ASN A 113 -22.73 -6.83 2.39
C ASN A 113 -22.31 -7.67 1.19
N GLY A 114 -21.03 -8.02 1.04
CA GLY A 114 -20.46 -8.78 -0.06
C GLY A 114 -19.98 -7.94 -1.24
N ASN A 115 -20.35 -6.66 -1.33
CA ASN A 115 -19.88 -5.76 -2.37
C ASN A 115 -18.37 -5.49 -2.24
N THR A 116 -17.75 -5.03 -3.32
CA THR A 116 -16.34 -4.65 -3.31
C THR A 116 -16.17 -3.23 -3.81
N LEU A 117 -15.52 -2.40 -3.00
CA LEU A 117 -15.02 -1.09 -3.40
C LEU A 117 -13.58 -1.23 -3.86
N TYR A 118 -13.19 -0.53 -4.94
CA TYR A 118 -11.82 -0.49 -5.40
C TYR A 118 -11.48 0.81 -6.11
N LEU A 119 -10.19 1.12 -6.13
CA LEU A 119 -9.63 2.24 -6.90
C LEU A 119 -9.46 1.81 -8.36
N ALA A 120 -9.87 2.68 -9.28
CA ALA A 120 -9.70 2.50 -10.72
C ALA A 120 -9.22 3.80 -11.36
N TRP A 121 -8.62 3.70 -12.54
CA TRP A 121 -8.29 4.85 -13.38
C TRP A 121 -9.22 4.96 -14.57
N GLU A 122 -9.59 6.21 -14.90
CA GLU A 122 -10.30 6.56 -16.12
C GLU A 122 -9.61 7.74 -16.80
N LEU A 123 -9.58 7.75 -18.14
CA LEU A 123 -9.06 8.89 -18.87
C LEU A 123 -10.01 10.08 -18.68
N MET A 124 -9.49 11.17 -18.13
CA MET A 124 -10.26 12.38 -17.91
C MET A 124 -10.58 13.09 -19.21
N PRO A 125 -11.75 13.74 -19.34
CA PRO A 125 -12.08 14.59 -20.49
C PRO A 125 -11.03 15.70 -20.67
N GLN A 126 -10.67 16.01 -21.93
CA GLN A 126 -9.64 17.00 -22.26
C GLN A 126 -9.88 18.37 -21.60
N ALA A 127 -11.14 18.83 -21.53
CA ALA A 127 -11.50 20.08 -20.87
C ALA A 127 -11.24 20.07 -19.35
N ILE A 128 -11.22 18.89 -18.75
CA ILE A 128 -10.90 18.68 -17.33
C ILE A 128 -9.38 18.63 -17.16
N CYS A 129 -8.65 17.88 -18.00
CA CYS A 129 -7.19 17.82 -17.97
C CYS A 129 -6.57 19.22 -18.02
N ALA A 130 -7.13 20.14 -18.81
CA ALA A 130 -6.66 21.52 -18.92
C ALA A 130 -6.81 22.36 -17.63
N GLN A 131 -7.55 21.89 -16.63
CA GLN A 131 -7.72 22.56 -15.32
C GLN A 131 -6.75 22.06 -14.28
N VAL A 132 -6.15 20.88 -14.47
CA VAL A 132 -5.20 20.29 -13.53
C VAL A 132 -3.93 21.13 -13.47
N ARG A 133 -3.45 21.40 -12.28
CA ARG A 133 -2.29 22.26 -12.01
C ARG A 133 -1.11 21.46 -11.46
N GLY A 134 0.08 21.99 -11.69
CA GLY A 134 1.33 21.40 -11.21
C GLY A 134 1.84 20.27 -12.10
N GLY A 135 2.77 19.48 -11.56
CA GLY A 135 3.46 18.45 -12.33
C GLY A 135 4.39 19.01 -13.41
N HIS A 136 5.03 18.13 -14.14
CA HIS A 136 5.81 18.48 -15.33
C HIS A 136 5.44 17.56 -16.49
N HIS A 137 5.52 18.06 -17.71
CA HIS A 137 5.24 17.31 -18.92
C HIS A 137 6.51 16.68 -19.47
N HIS A 138 6.40 15.43 -19.91
CA HIS A 138 7.38 14.74 -20.71
C HIS A 138 6.86 14.61 -22.15
N ASP A 139 7.76 14.47 -23.13
CA ASP A 139 7.40 14.32 -24.54
C ASP A 139 6.57 13.05 -24.84
N ASP A 140 6.66 12.05 -23.96
CA ASP A 140 5.94 10.78 -24.03
C ASP A 140 4.72 10.70 -23.10
N ASP A 141 4.35 11.79 -22.43
CA ASP A 141 3.12 11.85 -21.63
C ASP A 141 1.89 11.75 -22.57
N PRO A 142 0.82 11.06 -22.14
CA PRO A 142 -0.40 10.98 -22.92
C PRO A 142 -1.06 12.36 -23.05
N GLU A 143 -1.80 12.56 -24.16
CA GLU A 143 -2.58 13.80 -24.35
C GLU A 143 -3.65 13.99 -23.28
N LEU A 144 -4.20 12.88 -22.75
CA LEU A 144 -5.18 12.85 -21.67
C LEU A 144 -4.57 12.25 -20.43
N MET A 145 -4.95 12.81 -19.29
CA MET A 145 -4.54 12.32 -17.98
C MET A 145 -5.45 11.19 -17.48
N TRP A 146 -4.86 10.29 -16.72
CA TRP A 146 -5.62 9.34 -15.92
C TRP A 146 -6.05 10.01 -14.61
N GLY A 147 -7.34 9.89 -14.26
CA GLY A 147 -7.89 10.35 -12.99
C GLY A 147 -8.37 9.18 -12.15
N ASP A 148 -8.37 9.36 -10.83
CA ASP A 148 -8.81 8.33 -9.88
C ASP A 148 -10.34 8.24 -9.83
N VAL A 149 -10.84 7.00 -9.79
CA VAL A 149 -12.25 6.64 -9.63
C VAL A 149 -12.36 5.63 -8.50
N VAL A 150 -13.37 5.78 -7.64
CA VAL A 150 -13.79 4.71 -6.72
C VAL A 150 -14.97 4.00 -7.35
N ARG A 151 -14.91 2.69 -7.49
CA ARG A 151 -15.99 1.85 -8.00
C ARG A 151 -16.50 0.91 -6.93
N GLU A 152 -17.81 0.75 -6.86
CA GLU A 152 -18.49 -0.30 -6.10
C GLU A 152 -19.12 -1.30 -7.04
N ILE A 153 -18.83 -2.58 -6.84
CA ILE A 153 -19.45 -3.71 -7.55
C ILE A 153 -20.11 -4.65 -6.58
N ASP A 154 -21.12 -5.36 -7.03
CA ASP A 154 -21.72 -6.46 -6.28
C ASP A 154 -20.91 -7.77 -6.39
N GLU A 155 -21.39 -8.84 -5.75
CA GLU A 155 -20.75 -10.16 -5.80
C GLU A 155 -20.69 -10.77 -7.21
N ALA A 156 -21.61 -10.37 -8.11
CA ALA A 156 -21.61 -10.79 -9.50
C ALA A 156 -20.64 -9.98 -10.38
N GLY A 157 -20.05 -8.91 -9.84
CA GLY A 157 -19.16 -8.00 -10.54
C GLY A 157 -19.89 -6.88 -11.29
N GLU A 158 -21.20 -6.71 -11.08
CA GLU A 158 -21.97 -5.62 -11.69
C GLU A 158 -21.70 -4.29 -10.99
N LEU A 159 -21.45 -3.24 -11.79
CA LEU A 159 -21.18 -1.90 -11.29
C LEU A 159 -22.43 -1.30 -10.64
N LEU A 160 -22.31 -0.92 -9.36
CA LEU A 160 -23.38 -0.29 -8.58
C LEU A 160 -23.19 1.22 -8.44
N HIS A 161 -21.95 1.67 -8.26
CA HIS A 161 -21.62 3.07 -8.02
C HIS A 161 -20.24 3.45 -8.54
N GLU A 162 -20.10 4.69 -9.00
CA GLU A 162 -18.82 5.32 -9.35
C GLU A 162 -18.72 6.73 -8.75
N TRP A 163 -17.55 7.02 -8.22
CA TRP A 163 -17.14 8.36 -7.80
C TRP A 163 -15.89 8.77 -8.55
N ARG A 164 -15.95 9.86 -9.29
CA ARG A 164 -14.83 10.38 -10.08
C ARG A 164 -14.17 11.55 -9.38
N SER A 165 -12.87 11.48 -9.10
CA SER A 165 -12.13 12.50 -8.35
C SER A 165 -12.32 13.91 -8.93
N TRP A 166 -12.34 14.06 -10.25
CA TRP A 166 -12.46 15.37 -10.92
C TRP A 166 -13.85 16.00 -10.89
N GLU A 167 -14.86 15.30 -10.42
CA GLU A 167 -16.21 15.82 -10.23
C GLU A 167 -16.39 16.42 -8.83
N HIS A 168 -15.46 16.13 -7.88
CA HIS A 168 -15.59 16.47 -6.49
C HIS A 168 -14.40 17.23 -5.89
N LEU A 169 -13.20 17.09 -6.47
CA LEU A 169 -11.99 17.74 -5.95
C LEU A 169 -11.75 19.11 -6.58
N ASP A 170 -11.19 20.04 -5.80
CA ASP A 170 -10.82 21.38 -6.29
C ASP A 170 -9.42 21.37 -6.92
N PHE A 171 -9.34 21.68 -8.23
CA PHE A 171 -8.08 21.78 -8.99
C PHE A 171 -7.11 22.83 -8.46
N ASN A 172 -7.58 23.81 -7.67
CA ASN A 172 -6.72 24.79 -7.04
C ASN A 172 -6.08 24.27 -5.75
N GLU A 173 -6.69 23.28 -5.12
CA GLU A 173 -6.19 22.66 -3.91
C GLU A 173 -5.39 21.39 -4.21
N GLU A 174 -5.84 20.57 -5.18
CA GLU A 174 -5.17 19.32 -5.55
C GLU A 174 -4.13 19.56 -6.65
N VAL A 175 -3.08 20.29 -6.31
CA VAL A 175 -1.97 20.62 -7.22
C VAL A 175 -0.93 19.50 -7.21
N ILE A 176 -0.60 18.96 -8.38
CA ILE A 176 0.42 17.91 -8.52
C ILE A 176 1.78 18.45 -8.09
N CYS A 177 2.55 17.65 -7.37
CA CYS A 177 3.94 17.97 -7.05
C CYS A 177 4.74 18.31 -8.33
N PRO A 178 5.47 19.43 -8.37
CA PRO A 178 6.17 19.85 -9.58
C PRO A 178 7.30 18.89 -10.02
N LEU A 179 7.67 17.91 -9.20
CA LEU A 179 8.65 16.88 -9.53
C LEU A 179 8.01 15.56 -9.99
N GLU A 180 6.68 15.53 -10.13
CA GLU A 180 5.94 14.39 -10.64
C GLU A 180 5.44 14.66 -12.06
N SER A 181 5.21 13.59 -12.84
CA SER A 181 4.71 13.69 -14.20
C SER A 181 3.23 14.11 -14.24
N HIS A 182 2.85 14.83 -15.30
CA HIS A 182 1.48 15.29 -15.56
C HIS A 182 0.61 14.25 -16.29
N LYS A 183 0.94 12.96 -16.20
CA LYS A 183 0.22 11.87 -16.88
C LYS A 183 -0.99 11.35 -16.11
N GLU A 184 -1.07 11.63 -14.81
CA GLU A 184 -2.13 11.19 -13.92
C GLU A 184 -2.44 12.22 -12.82
N TRP A 185 -3.64 12.16 -12.27
CA TRP A 185 -4.15 12.99 -11.17
C TRP A 185 -5.09 12.13 -10.33
N THR A 186 -4.91 11.94 -9.12
CA THR A 186 -4.20 12.39 -7.97
C THR A 186 -3.32 11.26 -7.39
N HIS A 187 -3.35 10.09 -8.00
CA HIS A 187 -2.66 8.86 -7.61
C HIS A 187 -3.13 8.38 -6.24
N ALA A 188 -4.42 8.07 -6.12
CA ALA A 188 -5.00 7.48 -4.92
C ALA A 188 -4.32 6.14 -4.64
N ASN A 189 -3.81 5.92 -3.41
CA ASN A 189 -3.02 4.74 -3.08
C ASN A 189 -3.50 3.97 -1.85
N SER A 190 -4.52 4.45 -1.18
CA SER A 190 -5.24 3.69 -0.15
C SER A 190 -6.69 4.11 -0.07
N LEU A 191 -7.53 3.12 0.22
CA LEU A 191 -8.96 3.23 0.41
C LEU A 191 -9.35 2.48 1.68
N GLU A 192 -9.94 3.19 2.65
CA GLU A 192 -10.51 2.58 3.86
C GLU A 192 -11.95 3.03 4.02
N VAL A 193 -12.82 2.11 4.40
CA VAL A 193 -14.24 2.38 4.65
C VAL A 193 -14.46 2.58 6.14
N MET A 194 -15.01 3.74 6.50
CA MET A 194 -15.31 4.09 7.87
C MET A 194 -16.54 3.32 8.38
N PRO A 195 -16.73 3.18 9.71
CA PRO A 195 -17.89 2.51 10.27
C PRO A 195 -19.26 3.10 9.86
N ASN A 196 -19.30 4.36 9.46
CA ASN A 196 -20.48 5.05 8.93
C ASN A 196 -20.63 4.97 7.41
N GLY A 197 -19.74 4.22 6.72
CA GLY A 197 -19.73 4.03 5.29
C GLY A 197 -18.90 5.03 4.49
N ASP A 198 -18.44 6.13 5.08
CA ASP A 198 -17.57 7.11 4.41
C ASP A 198 -16.22 6.51 4.00
N TRP A 199 -15.52 7.15 3.04
CA TRP A 199 -14.25 6.65 2.52
C TRP A 199 -13.09 7.56 2.90
N LEU A 200 -12.06 7.00 3.52
CA LEU A 200 -10.77 7.65 3.74
C LEU A 200 -9.83 7.29 2.59
N ILE A 201 -9.39 8.29 1.84
CA ILE A 201 -8.57 8.10 0.64
C ILE A 201 -7.27 8.90 0.77
N SER A 202 -6.14 8.28 0.44
CA SER A 202 -4.82 8.93 0.37
C SER A 202 -4.47 9.25 -1.08
N LEU A 203 -4.25 10.53 -1.39
CA LEU A 203 -3.92 11.08 -2.70
C LEU A 203 -2.42 11.43 -2.73
N ARG A 204 -1.61 10.62 -3.40
CA ARG A 204 -0.14 10.69 -3.33
C ARG A 204 0.43 11.94 -4.01
N LEU A 205 0.04 12.21 -5.26
CA LEU A 205 0.67 13.26 -6.06
C LEU A 205 0.37 14.67 -5.55
N THR A 206 -0.74 14.82 -4.83
CA THR A 206 -1.14 16.08 -4.20
C THR A 206 -0.80 16.14 -2.72
N SER A 207 -0.29 15.02 -2.16
CA SER A 207 0.08 14.89 -0.75
C SER A 207 -1.09 15.17 0.20
N THR A 208 -2.28 14.69 -0.15
CA THR A 208 -3.54 14.95 0.56
C THR A 208 -4.18 13.65 1.05
N VAL A 209 -4.83 13.70 2.20
CA VAL A 209 -5.75 12.67 2.68
C VAL A 209 -7.13 13.29 2.79
N ILE A 210 -8.14 12.61 2.25
CA ILE A 210 -9.53 13.08 2.23
C ILE A 210 -10.47 12.08 2.87
N LEU A 211 -11.56 12.58 3.46
CA LEU A 211 -12.73 11.79 3.87
C LEU A 211 -13.90 12.18 2.99
N VAL A 212 -14.42 11.20 2.25
CA VAL A 212 -15.51 11.36 1.30
C VAL A 212 -16.80 10.83 1.91
N ASP A 213 -17.90 11.59 1.82
CA ASP A 213 -19.25 11.10 2.09
C ASP A 213 -19.65 10.12 0.99
N ALA A 214 -19.87 8.85 1.33
CA ALA A 214 -20.20 7.82 0.34
C ALA A 214 -21.56 8.04 -0.37
N GLY A 215 -22.48 8.77 0.27
CA GLY A 215 -23.82 9.02 -0.29
C GLY A 215 -23.89 10.20 -1.25
N SER A 216 -23.16 11.30 -0.94
CA SER A 216 -23.16 12.52 -1.78
C SER A 216 -21.93 12.67 -2.65
N GLY A 217 -20.81 11.99 -2.31
CA GLY A 217 -19.51 12.19 -2.93
C GLY A 217 -18.75 13.42 -2.44
N ASP A 218 -19.31 14.20 -1.50
CA ASP A 218 -18.71 15.42 -0.99
C ASP A 218 -17.50 15.16 -0.09
N ILE A 219 -16.52 16.06 -0.13
CA ILE A 219 -15.35 16.00 0.75
C ILE A 219 -15.71 16.58 2.13
N LYS A 220 -15.85 15.70 3.13
CA LYS A 220 -16.21 16.07 4.51
C LYS A 220 -15.02 16.57 5.31
N TRP A 221 -13.82 16.10 5.00
CA TRP A 221 -12.61 16.43 5.72
C TRP A 221 -11.40 16.27 4.79
N ARG A 222 -10.35 17.05 5.06
CA ARG A 222 -9.14 17.08 4.25
C ARG A 222 -7.94 17.43 5.10
N TRP A 223 -6.81 16.75 4.85
CA TRP A 223 -5.53 17.05 5.47
C TRP A 223 -4.39 16.92 4.46
N GLY A 224 -3.43 17.87 4.50
CA GLY A 224 -2.32 17.91 3.56
C GLY A 224 -2.53 18.90 2.42
N GLY A 225 -1.99 18.61 1.23
CA GLY A 225 -2.07 19.52 0.09
C GLY A 225 -1.02 20.63 0.10
N SER A 226 0.11 20.40 0.74
CA SER A 226 1.22 21.34 0.89
C SER A 226 1.92 21.70 -0.43
N GLN A 227 1.55 21.06 -1.52
CA GLN A 227 2.13 21.32 -2.84
C GLN A 227 1.64 22.64 -3.45
N ALA A 228 0.51 23.16 -3.02
CA ALA A 228 0.08 24.54 -3.31
C ALA A 228 0.98 25.53 -2.56
N HIS A 229 2.02 25.99 -3.18
CA HIS A 229 3.20 26.69 -2.64
C HIS A 229 2.98 28.15 -2.20
N ASN A 230 1.86 28.48 -1.57
CA ASN A 230 1.64 29.83 -1.08
C ASN A 230 1.72 29.93 0.45
N GLU A 231 2.07 31.12 0.97
CA GLU A 231 2.16 31.35 2.41
C GLU A 231 0.84 31.14 3.17
N HIS A 232 -0.28 31.21 2.46
CA HIS A 232 -1.61 31.03 3.04
C HIS A 232 -1.83 29.55 3.40
N ASP A 233 -1.42 28.63 2.53
CA ASP A 233 -1.56 27.20 2.76
C ASP A 233 -0.64 26.72 3.88
N LEU A 234 0.57 27.28 3.96
CA LEU A 234 1.48 27.02 5.08
C LEU A 234 0.92 27.48 6.43
N LYS A 235 0.11 28.56 6.45
CA LYS A 235 -0.57 29.03 7.67
C LYS A 235 -1.83 28.20 8.00
N ARG A 236 -2.55 27.74 6.96
CA ARG A 236 -3.77 26.97 7.12
C ARG A 236 -3.51 25.53 7.60
N TRP A 237 -2.43 24.90 7.09
CA TRP A 237 -2.14 23.49 7.32
C TRP A 237 -0.99 23.24 8.31
N GLY A 238 -0.29 24.27 8.74
CA GLY A 238 0.79 24.18 9.73
C GLY A 238 1.98 23.32 9.30
N PRO A 239 2.83 22.90 10.25
CA PRO A 239 3.99 22.04 9.99
C PRO A 239 3.68 20.58 9.65
N ALA A 240 2.42 20.25 9.55
CA ALA A 240 1.91 18.90 9.25
C ALA A 240 1.97 18.58 7.75
N GLU A 241 3.04 18.96 7.08
CA GLU A 241 3.25 18.66 5.66
C GLU A 241 3.41 17.16 5.44
N LEU A 242 2.40 16.52 4.83
CA LEU A 242 2.55 15.22 4.18
C LEU A 242 3.39 15.38 2.91
N SER A 243 4.08 14.32 2.52
CA SER A 243 4.83 14.31 1.28
C SER A 243 4.80 12.93 0.65
N HIS A 244 3.92 12.75 -0.37
CA HIS A 244 3.77 11.51 -1.11
C HIS A 244 3.41 10.30 -0.24
N GLN A 245 2.55 10.53 0.76
CA GLN A 245 2.15 9.54 1.76
C GLN A 245 1.41 8.34 1.14
N HIS A 246 1.39 7.24 1.91
CA HIS A 246 0.62 6.03 1.63
C HIS A 246 -0.17 5.59 2.86
N ASN A 247 -1.17 4.74 2.62
CA ASN A 247 -1.86 3.98 3.64
C ASN A 247 -2.40 4.83 4.80
N ALA A 248 -3.30 5.78 4.48
CA ALA A 248 -4.08 6.47 5.49
C ALA A 248 -5.08 5.49 6.13
N GLN A 249 -5.12 5.48 7.47
CA GLN A 249 -5.96 4.57 8.25
C GLN A 249 -6.61 5.31 9.41
N ARG A 250 -7.74 4.78 9.89
CA ARG A 250 -8.39 5.27 11.10
C ARG A 250 -8.36 4.21 12.21
N PRO A 251 -7.35 4.23 13.09
CA PRO A 251 -7.29 3.38 14.28
C PRO A 251 -8.54 3.52 15.16
N ALA A 252 -8.76 2.55 16.06
CA ALA A 252 -9.94 2.51 16.93
C ALA A 252 -10.10 3.75 17.86
N ASN A 253 -9.01 4.50 18.08
CA ASN A 253 -9.04 5.76 18.86
C ASN A 253 -9.63 6.94 18.06
N GLY A 254 -9.98 6.76 16.79
CA GLY A 254 -10.60 7.77 15.93
C GLY A 254 -9.65 8.77 15.29
N ASN A 255 -8.35 8.68 15.55
CA ASN A 255 -7.32 9.48 14.89
C ASN A 255 -7.08 9.03 13.44
N ILE A 256 -6.26 9.75 12.70
CA ILE A 256 -5.78 9.34 11.36
C ILE A 256 -4.29 9.00 11.47
N LEU A 257 -3.94 7.77 11.07
CA LEU A 257 -2.57 7.25 11.03
C LEU A 257 -2.12 7.11 9.59
N VAL A 258 -0.92 7.60 9.25
CA VAL A 258 -0.44 7.65 7.87
C VAL A 258 1.05 7.32 7.80
N PHE A 259 1.47 6.57 6.76
CA PHE A 259 2.86 6.44 6.38
C PHE A 259 3.24 7.61 5.47
N ASP A 260 3.94 8.62 6.00
CA ASP A 260 4.43 9.77 5.25
C ASP A 260 5.80 9.43 4.63
N ASN A 261 5.80 9.06 3.34
CA ASN A 261 7.00 8.63 2.62
C ASN A 261 8.10 9.70 2.61
N GLY A 262 7.70 10.96 2.52
CA GLY A 262 8.65 12.07 2.61
C GLY A 262 9.46 12.30 1.35
N CYS A 263 9.01 11.82 0.18
CA CYS A 263 9.60 12.16 -1.11
C CYS A 263 9.40 13.64 -1.40
N HIS A 264 10.35 14.25 -2.08
CA HIS A 264 10.23 15.63 -2.54
C HIS A 264 9.92 16.66 -1.42
N ARG A 265 10.35 16.40 -0.18
CA ARG A 265 10.17 17.37 0.90
C ARG A 265 10.79 18.72 0.51
N LYS A 266 10.04 19.79 0.73
CA LYS A 266 10.49 21.16 0.39
C LYS A 266 11.68 21.63 1.23
N ARG A 267 11.83 21.07 2.42
CA ARG A 267 12.90 21.47 3.37
C ARG A 267 13.58 20.24 3.95
N GLY A 268 14.90 20.24 3.91
CA GLY A 268 15.70 19.13 4.44
C GLY A 268 15.80 17.93 3.52
N PRO A 269 16.38 16.82 3.98
CA PRO A 269 16.48 15.59 3.22
C PRO A 269 15.15 14.88 3.12
N SER A 270 15.00 14.00 2.13
CA SER A 270 13.89 13.03 2.09
C SER A 270 14.08 11.98 3.17
N TYR A 271 13.05 11.73 3.95
CA TYR A 271 12.97 10.66 4.97
C TYR A 271 11.52 10.31 5.23
N SER A 272 11.26 9.07 5.61
CA SER A 272 9.94 8.62 5.98
C SER A 272 9.65 8.80 7.47
N ARG A 273 8.38 8.94 7.78
CA ARG A 273 7.88 8.95 9.16
C ARG A 273 6.48 8.36 9.20
N ILE A 274 6.07 7.88 10.36
CA ILE A 274 4.67 7.60 10.63
C ILE A 274 4.11 8.80 11.39
N VAL A 275 2.92 9.22 11.04
CA VAL A 275 2.25 10.34 11.71
C VAL A 275 0.82 9.96 12.08
N GLU A 276 0.41 10.34 13.28
CA GLU A 276 -0.95 10.21 13.76
C GLU A 276 -1.47 11.57 14.18
N ILE A 277 -2.62 11.97 13.64
CA ILE A 277 -3.25 13.24 13.97
C ILE A 277 -4.66 13.04 14.52
N ASN A 278 -5.08 13.98 15.35
CA ASN A 278 -6.49 14.15 15.69
C ASN A 278 -7.19 14.87 14.53
N PRO A 279 -8.21 14.26 13.87
CA PRO A 279 -8.86 14.87 12.71
C PRO A 279 -9.69 16.11 13.03
N GLU A 280 -10.05 16.37 14.30
CA GLU A 280 -10.81 17.54 14.71
C GLU A 280 -9.91 18.74 14.96
N THR A 281 -8.74 18.53 15.58
CA THR A 281 -7.80 19.61 15.94
C THR A 281 -6.66 19.78 14.98
N TYR A 282 -6.39 18.78 14.14
CA TYR A 282 -5.21 18.67 13.24
C TYR A 282 -3.87 18.65 13.99
N GLU A 283 -3.88 18.37 15.28
CA GLU A 283 -2.67 18.25 16.09
C GLU A 283 -2.06 16.84 15.95
N PHE A 284 -0.73 16.79 15.89
CA PHE A 284 -0.01 15.53 15.99
C PHE A 284 -0.20 14.91 17.36
N VAL A 285 -0.74 13.70 17.40
CA VAL A 285 -0.91 12.90 18.62
C VAL A 285 0.31 12.04 18.87
N TRP A 286 0.87 11.49 17.78
CA TRP A 286 2.05 10.66 17.82
C TRP A 286 2.77 10.70 16.48
N SER A 287 4.09 10.51 16.50
CA SER A 287 4.85 10.33 15.26
C SER A 287 6.08 9.48 15.53
N TYR A 288 6.49 8.70 14.54
CA TYR A 288 7.74 7.96 14.55
C TYR A 288 8.62 8.39 13.40
N SER A 289 9.88 8.64 13.66
CA SER A 289 10.95 8.77 12.67
C SER A 289 12.24 8.20 13.24
N ASN A 290 13.15 7.72 12.39
CA ASN A 290 14.42 7.23 12.89
C ASN A 290 15.34 8.40 13.30
N PRO A 291 16.01 8.34 14.46
CA PRO A 291 16.97 9.38 14.85
C PRO A 291 18.09 9.62 13.84
N THR A 292 18.48 8.56 13.10
CA THR A 292 19.36 8.67 11.94
C THR A 292 18.50 8.86 10.70
N VAL A 293 18.30 10.08 10.26
CA VAL A 293 17.31 10.52 9.26
C VAL A 293 17.24 9.60 8.02
N LEU A 294 18.39 9.21 7.46
CA LEU A 294 18.44 8.36 6.25
C LEU A 294 18.28 6.86 6.52
N ALA A 295 18.18 6.44 7.78
CA ALA A 295 18.02 5.04 8.13
C ALA A 295 16.57 4.54 8.04
N PHE A 296 15.62 5.44 7.78
CA PHE A 296 14.21 5.13 7.54
C PHE A 296 13.70 5.94 6.37
N TYR A 297 13.71 5.34 5.19
CA TYR A 297 13.22 5.99 3.97
C TYR A 297 12.69 5.00 2.94
N SER A 298 11.44 5.14 2.61
CA SER A 298 10.78 4.42 1.52
C SER A 298 10.08 5.42 0.60
N PHE A 299 10.55 5.54 -0.63
CA PHE A 299 10.04 6.52 -1.60
C PHE A 299 8.74 6.10 -2.28
N MET A 300 8.32 4.86 -2.12
CA MET A 300 7.13 4.28 -2.73
C MET A 300 6.48 3.27 -1.79
N VAL A 301 5.26 2.83 -2.11
CA VAL A 301 4.49 1.82 -1.38
C VAL A 301 4.55 2.08 0.12
N SER A 302 4.52 1.06 0.96
CA SER A 302 4.63 1.17 2.41
C SER A 302 3.29 1.32 3.11
N GLY A 303 3.32 1.06 4.40
CA GLY A 303 2.14 1.22 5.25
C GLY A 303 2.49 1.09 6.72
N CYS A 304 1.48 1.28 7.55
CA CYS A 304 1.58 1.10 8.98
C CYS A 304 0.27 0.54 9.53
N GLN A 305 0.33 -0.09 10.69
CA GLN A 305 -0.85 -0.60 11.38
C GLN A 305 -0.71 -0.37 12.87
N ARG A 306 -1.66 0.32 13.52
CA ARG A 306 -1.72 0.39 14.97
C ARG A 306 -2.18 -0.97 15.51
N LEU A 307 -1.39 -1.56 16.39
CA LEU A 307 -1.65 -2.86 16.99
C LEU A 307 -2.43 -2.74 18.30
N ALA A 308 -3.04 -3.84 18.72
CA ALA A 308 -3.89 -3.86 19.92
C ALA A 308 -3.11 -3.58 21.23
N ASN A 309 -1.82 -3.91 21.26
CA ASN A 309 -0.94 -3.61 22.39
C ASN A 309 -0.46 -2.14 22.43
N GLY A 310 -0.87 -1.31 21.46
CA GLY A 310 -0.49 0.09 21.31
C GLY A 310 0.74 0.32 20.43
N ASN A 311 1.49 -0.74 20.08
CA ASN A 311 2.62 -0.65 19.16
C ASN A 311 2.15 -0.32 17.72
N THR A 312 3.10 -0.05 16.85
CA THR A 312 2.82 0.16 15.42
C THR A 312 3.70 -0.78 14.60
N LEU A 313 3.05 -1.64 13.80
CA LEU A 313 3.74 -2.36 12.73
C LEU A 313 3.98 -1.38 11.58
N ILE A 314 5.19 -1.37 11.04
CA ILE A 314 5.61 -0.49 9.94
C ILE A 314 6.17 -1.34 8.82
N THR A 315 5.66 -1.13 7.61
CA THR A 315 6.20 -1.67 6.37
C THR A 315 7.03 -0.59 5.70
N GLU A 316 8.36 -0.66 5.79
CA GLU A 316 9.27 0.15 4.97
C GLU A 316 9.41 -0.54 3.61
N GLY A 317 8.43 -0.27 2.75
CA GLY A 317 8.12 -1.12 1.61
C GLY A 317 9.23 -1.22 0.58
N ALA A 318 9.89 -0.11 0.19
CA ALA A 318 10.94 -0.12 -0.83
C ALA A 318 12.16 -0.97 -0.45
N SER A 319 12.42 -1.14 0.85
CA SER A 319 13.52 -1.94 1.38
C SER A 319 13.12 -3.35 1.81
N GLY A 320 11.82 -3.70 1.76
CA GLY A 320 11.30 -4.97 2.24
C GLY A 320 11.46 -5.18 3.74
N ARG A 321 11.55 -4.10 4.51
CA ARG A 321 11.68 -4.13 5.96
C ARG A 321 10.33 -4.00 6.63
N LEU A 322 10.00 -4.98 7.47
CA LEU A 322 8.81 -4.99 8.34
C LEU A 322 9.31 -4.86 9.79
N PHE A 323 8.79 -3.90 10.52
CA PHE A 323 9.24 -3.74 11.90
C PHE A 323 8.14 -3.18 12.81
N GLU A 324 8.21 -3.49 14.08
CA GLU A 324 7.27 -3.06 15.10
C GLU A 324 7.96 -2.11 16.07
N VAL A 325 7.32 -0.98 16.33
CA VAL A 325 7.80 0.02 17.29
C VAL A 325 6.81 0.24 18.42
N THR A 326 7.32 0.43 19.64
CA THR A 326 6.50 0.84 20.79
C THR A 326 6.06 2.30 20.67
N VAL A 327 5.13 2.72 21.55
CA VAL A 327 4.75 4.13 21.68
C VAL A 327 5.95 5.04 22.00
N ASP A 328 6.97 4.50 22.70
CA ASP A 328 8.20 5.19 23.06
C ASP A 328 9.32 5.04 22.01
N HIS A 329 8.95 4.64 20.79
CA HIS A 329 9.83 4.54 19.62
C HIS A 329 10.92 3.44 19.69
N GLN A 330 10.79 2.43 20.58
CA GLN A 330 11.71 1.30 20.60
C GLN A 330 11.31 0.29 19.53
N VAL A 331 12.26 -0.15 18.70
CA VAL A 331 12.04 -1.27 17.79
C VAL A 331 12.06 -2.55 18.61
N VAL A 332 10.98 -3.32 18.61
CA VAL A 332 10.83 -4.56 19.38
C VAL A 332 10.73 -5.82 18.52
N TRP A 333 10.54 -5.65 17.21
CA TRP A 333 10.56 -6.73 16.25
C TRP A 333 10.97 -6.20 14.88
N GLU A 334 11.79 -6.96 14.14
CA GLU A 334 12.20 -6.60 12.78
C GLU A 334 12.37 -7.85 11.93
N TYR A 335 11.80 -7.80 10.74
CA TYR A 335 11.91 -8.82 9.71
C TYR A 335 12.27 -8.19 8.38
N ILE A 336 13.21 -8.79 7.66
CA ILE A 336 13.59 -8.37 6.31
C ILE A 336 13.09 -9.41 5.33
N SER A 337 12.27 -8.98 4.37
CA SER A 337 11.75 -9.85 3.32
C SER A 337 12.91 -10.57 2.60
N PRO A 338 12.87 -11.90 2.50
CA PRO A 338 13.87 -12.66 1.76
C PRO A 338 13.63 -12.65 0.25
N TRP A 339 12.46 -12.17 -0.18
CA TRP A 339 12.03 -12.20 -1.58
C TRP A 339 12.62 -11.04 -2.36
N THR A 340 13.08 -11.33 -3.58
CA THR A 340 13.54 -10.31 -4.52
C THR A 340 12.99 -10.60 -5.91
N ILE A 341 12.67 -9.53 -6.64
CA ILE A 341 12.14 -9.58 -8.00
C ILE A 341 13.09 -8.81 -8.91
N PRO A 342 13.39 -9.29 -10.11
CA PRO A 342 14.16 -8.54 -11.09
C PRO A 342 13.55 -7.15 -11.34
N SER A 343 14.38 -6.11 -11.42
CA SER A 343 13.96 -4.78 -11.82
C SER A 343 15.07 -4.12 -12.65
N PRO A 344 14.74 -3.05 -13.43
CA PRO A 344 15.74 -2.32 -14.20
C PRO A 344 16.90 -1.75 -13.35
N PHE A 345 16.68 -1.63 -12.04
CA PHE A 345 17.66 -1.09 -11.09
C PHE A 345 18.36 -2.17 -10.24
N GLY A 346 18.19 -3.45 -10.61
CA GLY A 346 18.65 -4.61 -9.85
C GLY A 346 17.55 -5.26 -9.02
N PRO A 347 17.85 -6.33 -8.26
CA PRO A 347 16.85 -7.05 -7.47
C PRO A 347 16.12 -6.14 -6.51
N SER A 348 14.79 -6.14 -6.55
CA SER A 348 13.91 -5.34 -5.69
C SER A 348 13.29 -6.21 -4.60
N PRO A 349 13.48 -5.91 -3.31
CA PRO A 349 12.83 -6.60 -2.20
C PRO A 349 11.49 -5.99 -1.81
N ALA A 350 10.90 -5.13 -2.62
CA ALA A 350 9.78 -4.28 -2.24
C ALA A 350 8.56 -5.10 -1.76
N VAL A 351 7.97 -4.64 -0.66
CA VAL A 351 6.72 -5.14 -0.08
C VAL A 351 5.68 -4.01 -0.15
N PHE A 352 4.47 -4.32 -0.66
CA PHE A 352 3.43 -3.30 -0.77
C PHE A 352 2.94 -2.84 0.61
N ARG A 353 2.42 -3.77 1.40
CA ARG A 353 2.00 -3.61 2.81
C ARG A 353 2.16 -4.92 3.55
N SER A 354 2.18 -4.84 4.87
CA SER A 354 2.08 -6.00 5.75
C SER A 354 0.98 -5.79 6.79
N TYR A 355 0.42 -6.90 7.27
CA TYR A 355 -0.67 -6.91 8.23
C TYR A 355 -0.36 -7.85 9.37
N ARG A 356 -0.43 -7.36 10.61
CA ARG A 356 -0.38 -8.18 11.80
C ARG A 356 -1.75 -8.78 12.06
N ILE A 357 -1.78 -10.07 12.29
CA ILE A 357 -2.97 -10.87 12.58
C ILE A 357 -2.73 -11.53 13.92
N LYS A 358 -3.66 -11.37 14.87
CA LYS A 358 -3.54 -12.03 16.19
C LYS A 358 -3.53 -13.54 16.05
N ALA A 359 -2.84 -14.23 16.96
CA ALA A 359 -2.75 -15.68 16.92
C ALA A 359 -4.10 -16.39 17.12
N ASP A 360 -5.04 -15.75 17.83
CA ASP A 360 -6.41 -16.21 18.07
C ASP A 360 -7.44 -15.59 17.14
N ASP A 361 -7.02 -14.95 16.07
CA ASP A 361 -7.93 -14.34 15.08
C ASP A 361 -8.78 -15.42 14.41
N PRO A 362 -10.13 -15.31 14.45
CA PRO A 362 -11.02 -16.31 13.88
C PRO A 362 -10.83 -16.53 12.37
N ARG A 363 -10.30 -15.54 11.65
CA ARG A 363 -9.98 -15.67 10.23
C ARG A 363 -8.92 -16.74 9.93
N LEU A 364 -8.11 -17.10 10.92
CA LEU A 364 -7.07 -18.12 10.79
C LEU A 364 -7.54 -19.54 11.17
N ALA A 365 -8.80 -19.71 11.61
CA ALA A 365 -9.30 -20.98 12.12
C ALA A 365 -9.28 -22.13 11.08
N GLY A 366 -9.32 -21.81 9.77
CA GLY A 366 -9.23 -22.78 8.68
C GLY A 366 -7.82 -23.17 8.27
N TYR A 367 -6.79 -22.52 8.84
CA TYR A 367 -5.40 -22.68 8.40
C TYR A 367 -4.61 -23.68 9.24
N ALA A 368 -3.94 -24.61 8.58
CA ALA A 368 -2.92 -25.46 9.22
C ALA A 368 -1.57 -24.74 9.22
N LEU A 369 -1.47 -23.66 10.02
CA LEU A 369 -0.24 -22.85 10.12
C LEU A 369 0.87 -23.67 10.75
N SER A 370 1.90 -24.03 9.96
CA SER A 370 3.01 -24.86 10.43
C SER A 370 4.29 -24.58 9.67
N ALA A 371 5.33 -24.17 10.37
CA ALA A 371 6.67 -23.98 9.83
C ALA A 371 7.26 -25.29 9.25
N ALA A 372 6.82 -26.46 9.76
CA ALA A 372 7.28 -27.75 9.28
C ALA A 372 6.91 -27.99 7.78
N ASN A 373 5.83 -27.41 7.29
CA ASN A 373 5.44 -27.50 5.89
C ASN A 373 6.40 -26.74 4.97
N TYR A 374 7.23 -25.84 5.52
CA TYR A 374 8.15 -24.96 4.81
C TYR A 374 9.61 -25.09 5.31
N GLU A 375 9.98 -26.25 5.86
CA GLU A 375 11.28 -26.47 6.52
C GLU A 375 12.45 -26.11 5.63
N SER A 376 12.46 -26.56 4.37
CA SER A 376 13.52 -26.26 3.42
C SER A 376 13.65 -24.76 3.13
N LEU A 377 12.52 -24.07 2.94
CA LEU A 377 12.47 -22.63 2.69
C LEU A 377 12.94 -21.84 3.94
N ASN A 378 12.43 -22.18 5.10
CA ASN A 378 12.82 -21.56 6.35
C ASN A 378 14.30 -21.75 6.66
N THR A 379 14.87 -22.94 6.36
CA THR A 379 16.30 -23.23 6.49
C THR A 379 17.12 -22.36 5.55
N ALA A 380 16.71 -22.20 4.30
CA ALA A 380 17.38 -21.34 3.31
C ALA A 380 17.36 -19.87 3.76
N ILE A 381 16.20 -19.37 4.22
CA ILE A 381 16.06 -18.00 4.74
C ILE A 381 16.99 -17.78 5.94
N ALA A 382 16.99 -18.70 6.90
CA ALA A 382 17.85 -18.64 8.07
C ALA A 382 19.35 -18.68 7.73
N ALA A 383 19.70 -19.33 6.62
CA ALA A 383 21.06 -19.33 6.06
C ALA A 383 21.41 -18.07 5.25
N GLY A 384 20.50 -17.10 5.14
CA GLY A 384 20.69 -15.84 4.40
C GLY A 384 20.54 -15.99 2.87
N VAL A 385 19.86 -17.04 2.41
CA VAL A 385 19.64 -17.27 0.97
C VAL A 385 18.43 -16.48 0.51
N LEU A 386 18.67 -15.47 -0.35
CA LEU A 386 17.61 -14.72 -1.00
C LEU A 386 16.76 -15.62 -1.89
N GLN A 387 15.47 -15.40 -1.87
CA GLN A 387 14.51 -16.07 -2.74
C GLN A 387 14.22 -15.15 -3.92
N THR A 388 14.61 -15.54 -5.12
CA THR A 388 14.35 -14.76 -6.34
C THR A 388 13.10 -15.32 -7.01
N GLU A 389 12.09 -14.47 -7.19
CA GLU A 389 10.93 -14.79 -8.01
C GLU A 389 11.16 -14.30 -9.45
N PRO A 390 10.63 -15.00 -10.47
CA PRO A 390 10.67 -14.51 -11.84
C PRO A 390 9.90 -13.20 -11.95
N ASP A 391 10.29 -12.33 -12.89
CA ASP A 391 9.43 -11.19 -13.26
C ASP A 391 8.20 -11.75 -13.98
N TYR A 392 7.01 -11.31 -13.61
CA TYR A 392 5.75 -11.70 -14.22
C TYR A 392 5.73 -11.57 -15.77
N HIS A 393 6.50 -10.63 -16.31
CA HIS A 393 6.59 -10.41 -17.77
C HIS A 393 7.63 -11.29 -18.48
N GLU A 394 8.44 -12.06 -17.75
CA GLU A 394 9.31 -13.06 -18.36
C GLU A 394 8.52 -14.36 -18.53
N PRO A 395 8.35 -14.89 -19.77
CA PRO A 395 7.74 -16.21 -19.95
C PRO A 395 8.57 -17.23 -19.18
N GLU A 396 7.91 -18.07 -18.39
CA GLU A 396 8.55 -19.20 -17.72
C GLU A 396 9.38 -19.97 -18.76
N THR A 397 10.69 -19.85 -18.69
CA THR A 397 11.57 -20.75 -19.44
C THR A 397 11.39 -22.12 -18.81
N GLN A 398 10.61 -22.99 -19.48
CA GLN A 398 10.52 -24.39 -19.06
C GLN A 398 11.94 -24.89 -18.85
N PRO A 399 12.24 -25.55 -17.71
CA PRO A 399 13.53 -26.17 -17.53
C PRO A 399 13.72 -27.17 -18.67
N THR A 400 14.71 -26.92 -19.50
CA THR A 400 15.16 -27.90 -20.49
C THR A 400 15.61 -29.13 -19.72
N LEU A 401 14.87 -30.23 -19.90
CA LEU A 401 15.18 -31.57 -19.42
C LEU A 401 16.57 -32.04 -19.88
#